data_9f68507cc2dad386f7f51ba89493152a
#
_entry.id   9f68507cc2dad386f7f51ba89493152a
#
_cell.length_a   1.000
_cell.length_b   1.000
_cell.length_c   1.000
_cell.angle_alpha   90.00
_cell.angle_beta   90.00
_cell.angle_gamma   90.00
#
_symmetry.space_group_name_H-M   'P 1'
#
loop_
_entity.id
_entity.type
_entity.pdbx_description
1 polymer ?
#
loop_
_entity_poly.entity_id
_entity_poly.type
_entity_poly.pdbx_seq_one_letter_code
_entity_poly.pdbx_strand_id
1 'polypeptide(L)' 'MSNQLKIEYESLFNTQINFSIYNINGQEIWATERRSRPGKNQFIWLGTSSKGRQVSSGIYFLTLDDGNKTIQEKITIIR' A
#
# COMPACT_ATOMS: atom_id res chain seq x y z
N MET A 1 -5.06 11.27 -16.97
CA MET A 1 -3.77 10.94 -16.34
C MET A 1 -4.04 10.04 -15.14
N SER A 2 -3.35 8.94 -15.06
CA SER A 2 -3.54 8.01 -13.96
C SER A 2 -2.61 8.36 -12.81
N ASN A 3 -3.11 8.24 -11.58
CA ASN A 3 -2.29 8.36 -10.39
C ASN A 3 -1.88 6.97 -9.96
N GLN A 4 -0.63 6.66 -10.23
CA GLN A 4 -0.05 5.38 -9.86
C GLN A 4 0.99 5.62 -8.79
N LEU A 5 1.01 4.74 -7.81
CA LEU A 5 2.05 4.75 -6.78
C LEU A 5 2.81 3.44 -6.88
N LYS A 6 4.11 3.56 -7.12
CA LYS A 6 4.99 2.42 -7.11
C LYS A 6 5.39 2.16 -5.66
N ILE A 7 5.08 0.98 -5.17
CA ILE A 7 5.41 0.58 -3.81
C ILE A 7 6.59 -0.37 -3.88
N GLU A 8 7.72 0.05 -3.30
CA GLU A 8 8.93 -0.75 -3.25
C GLU A 8 9.24 -1.09 -1.80
N TYR A 9 9.66 -2.32 -1.56
CA TYR A 9 10.00 -2.76 -0.21
C TYR A 9 10.98 -3.91 -0.27
N GLU A 10 11.70 -4.12 0.82
CA GLU A 10 12.62 -5.23 0.94
C GLU A 10 12.06 -6.26 1.89
N SER A 11 12.26 -7.52 1.55
CA SER A 11 11.90 -8.64 2.41
C SER A 11 13.12 -9.52 2.62
N LEU A 12 13.26 -10.05 3.83
CA LEU A 12 14.33 -11.00 4.15
C LEU A 12 13.91 -12.43 3.85
N PHE A 13 12.62 -12.66 3.74
CA PHE A 13 12.08 -14.00 3.65
C PHE A 13 11.05 -14.10 2.53
N ASN A 14 10.82 -15.32 2.11
CA ASN A 14 9.71 -15.66 1.23
C ASN A 14 8.48 -15.74 2.13
N THR A 15 7.68 -14.68 2.16
CA THR A 15 6.55 -14.57 3.08
C THR A 15 5.42 -13.77 2.46
N GLN A 16 4.24 -13.91 3.03
CA GLN A 16 3.08 -13.13 2.63
C GLN A 16 3.05 -11.83 3.41
N ILE A 17 2.86 -10.73 2.70
CA ILE A 17 2.76 -9.41 3.30
C ILE A 17 1.39 -8.84 3.00
N ASN A 18 0.74 -8.31 4.03
CA ASN A 18 -0.54 -7.64 3.92
C ASN A 18 -0.32 -6.15 3.82
N PHE A 19 -0.91 -5.53 2.80
CA PHE A 19 -0.84 -4.10 2.57
C PHE A 19 -2.20 -3.50 2.76
N SER A 20 -2.27 -2.38 3.45
CA SER A 20 -3.52 -1.65 3.65
C SER A 20 -3.27 -0.16 3.47
N ILE A 21 -4.23 0.54 2.89
CA ILE A 21 -4.15 1.98 2.75
C ILE A 21 -5.33 2.60 3.47
N TYR A 22 -5.02 3.56 4.35
CA TYR A 22 -6.00 4.25 5.19
C TYR A 22 -6.04 5.73 4.84
N ASN A 23 -7.20 6.35 4.98
CA ASN A 23 -7.31 7.80 4.88
C ASN A 23 -6.96 8.44 6.23
N ILE A 24 -7.03 9.77 6.30
CA ILE A 24 -6.67 10.49 7.53
C ILE A 24 -7.62 10.23 8.69
N ASN A 25 -8.81 9.72 8.41
CA ASN A 25 -9.78 9.35 9.43
C ASN A 25 -9.58 7.94 9.97
N GLY A 26 -8.56 7.24 9.46
CA GLY A 26 -8.28 5.87 9.87
C GLY A 26 -9.15 4.82 9.19
N GLN A 27 -9.88 5.18 8.16
CA GLN A 27 -10.69 4.23 7.41
C GLN A 27 -9.85 3.53 6.37
N GLU A 28 -9.92 2.20 6.34
CA GLU A 28 -9.25 1.41 5.33
C GLU A 28 -9.96 1.57 3.99
N ILE A 29 -9.22 2.05 2.99
CA ILE A 29 -9.80 2.28 1.67
C ILE A 29 -9.40 1.22 0.66
N TRP A 30 -8.29 0.52 0.90
CA TRP A 30 -7.79 -0.49 -0.01
C TRP A 30 -6.88 -1.45 0.74
N ALA A 31 -6.90 -2.71 0.35
CA ALA A 31 -6.03 -3.71 0.94
C ALA A 31 -5.71 -4.79 -0.09
N THR A 32 -4.55 -5.39 0.04
CA THR A 32 -4.14 -6.50 -0.79
C THR A 32 -3.11 -7.36 -0.05
N GLU A 33 -2.90 -8.56 -0.56
CA GLU A 33 -1.86 -9.45 -0.07
C GLU A 33 -0.89 -9.74 -1.21
N ARG A 34 0.40 -9.78 -0.89
CA ARG A 34 1.42 -10.10 -1.87
C ARG A 34 2.40 -11.10 -1.28
N ARG A 35 2.76 -12.08 -2.08
CA ARG A 35 3.83 -13.02 -1.73
C ARG A 35 5.15 -12.35 -2.08
N SER A 36 6.02 -12.21 -1.10
CA SER A 36 7.29 -11.54 -1.27
C SER A 36 8.43 -12.52 -1.33
N ARG A 37 9.43 -12.19 -2.12
CA ARG A 37 10.67 -12.95 -2.22
C ARG A 37 11.77 -12.22 -1.45
N PRO A 38 12.83 -12.92 -1.02
CA PRO A 38 13.97 -12.23 -0.45
C PRO A 38 14.52 -11.20 -1.41
N GLY A 39 14.85 -10.02 -0.89
CA GLY A 39 15.39 -8.92 -1.67
C GLY A 39 14.33 -7.86 -1.95
N LYS A 40 14.51 -7.19 -3.09
CA LYS A 40 13.65 -6.07 -3.45
C LYS A 40 12.39 -6.56 -4.16
N ASN A 41 11.25 -6.04 -3.72
CA ASN A 41 9.95 -6.32 -4.30
C ASN A 41 9.27 -5.01 -4.66
N GLN A 42 8.36 -5.06 -5.63
CA GLN A 42 7.58 -3.87 -5.98
C GLN A 42 6.23 -4.26 -6.55
N PHE A 43 5.27 -3.37 -6.39
CA PHE A 43 4.00 -3.44 -7.11
C PHE A 43 3.44 -2.03 -7.27
N ILE A 44 2.42 -1.89 -8.10
CA ILE A 44 1.83 -0.59 -8.39
C ILE A 44 0.41 -0.54 -7.84
N TRP A 45 0.13 0.51 -7.06
CA TRP A 45 -1.24 0.82 -6.64
C TRP A 45 -1.78 1.91 -7.56
N LEU A 46 -2.97 1.68 -8.08
CA LEU A 46 -3.54 2.56 -9.11
C LEU A 46 -4.29 3.77 -8.53
N GLY A 47 -4.18 3.98 -7.22
CA GLY A 47 -4.87 5.12 -6.59
C GLY A 47 -6.36 4.91 -6.46
N THR A 48 -6.79 3.67 -6.31
CA THR A 48 -8.21 3.32 -6.24
C THR A 48 -8.55 2.69 -4.90
N SER A 49 -9.81 2.83 -4.51
CA SER A 49 -10.34 2.13 -3.35
C SER A 49 -10.64 0.67 -3.72
N SER A 50 -11.04 -0.12 -2.72
CA SER A 50 -11.44 -1.52 -2.93
C SER A 50 -12.64 -1.65 -3.87
N LYS A 51 -13.40 -0.58 -4.02
CA LYS A 51 -14.56 -0.55 -4.92
C LYS A 51 -14.21 -0.07 -6.32
N GLY A 52 -12.93 0.16 -6.60
CA GLY A 52 -12.49 0.60 -7.91
C GLY A 52 -12.63 2.08 -8.18
N ARG A 53 -12.97 2.88 -7.18
CA ARG A 53 -13.10 4.34 -7.33
C ARG A 53 -11.78 5.01 -7.07
N GLN A 54 -11.48 6.04 -7.86
CA GLN A 54 -10.28 6.83 -7.63
C GLN A 54 -10.41 7.59 -6.31
N VAL A 55 -9.31 7.55 -5.53
CA VAL A 55 -9.28 8.30 -4.27
C VAL A 55 -9.01 9.77 -4.56
N SER A 56 -9.51 10.65 -3.69
CA SER A 56 -9.31 12.08 -3.83
C SER A 56 -7.91 12.48 -3.43
N SER A 57 -7.49 13.68 -3.82
CA SER A 57 -6.23 14.25 -3.35
C SER A 57 -6.23 14.33 -1.84
N GLY A 58 -5.10 14.03 -1.24
CA GLY A 58 -4.97 14.09 0.21
C GLY A 58 -3.86 13.22 0.71
N ILE A 59 -3.85 13.05 2.03
CA ILE A 59 -2.86 12.27 2.74
C ILE A 59 -3.45 10.91 3.06
N TYR A 60 -2.67 9.86 2.82
CA TYR A 60 -3.04 8.49 3.09
C TYR A 60 -1.89 7.80 3.82
N PHE A 61 -2.19 6.69 4.45
CA PHE A 61 -1.18 5.90 5.15
C PHE A 61 -1.19 4.49 4.61
N LEU A 62 -0.01 4.02 4.23
CA LEU A 62 0.22 2.65 3.79
C LEU A 62 0.79 1.86 4.95
N THR A 63 0.22 0.71 5.24
CA THR A 63 0.79 -0.22 6.22
C THR A 63 1.22 -1.49 5.53
N LEU A 64 2.37 -2.00 5.95
CA LEU A 64 2.90 -3.28 5.53
C LEU A 64 3.01 -4.17 6.76
N ASP A 65 2.36 -5.33 6.71
CA ASP A 65 2.34 -6.26 7.84
C ASP A 65 2.83 -7.62 7.37
N ASP A 66 3.96 -8.08 7.90
CA ASP A 66 4.52 -9.38 7.53
C ASP A 66 4.20 -10.48 8.54
N GLY A 67 3.34 -10.18 9.51
CA GLY A 67 2.98 -11.10 10.58
C GLY A 67 3.81 -10.95 11.84
N ASN A 68 4.98 -10.34 11.74
CA ASN A 68 5.86 -10.10 12.88
C ASN A 68 5.96 -8.62 13.24
N LYS A 69 5.93 -7.77 12.23
CA LYS A 69 6.00 -6.33 12.45
C LYS A 69 5.17 -5.61 11.41
N THR A 70 4.82 -4.38 11.73
CA THR A 70 4.06 -3.50 10.85
C THR A 70 4.86 -2.22 10.62
N ILE A 71 4.95 -1.81 9.36
CA ILE A 71 5.59 -0.57 8.97
C ILE A 71 4.51 0.33 8.39
N GLN A 72 4.56 1.61 8.75
CA GLN A 72 3.61 2.60 8.24
C GLN A 72 4.36 3.68 7.47
N GLU A 73 3.83 4.02 6.30
CA GLU A 73 4.38 5.06 5.43
C GLU A 73 3.28 6.06 5.09
N LYS A 74 3.64 7.33 5.09
CA LYS A 74 2.73 8.40 4.69
C LYS A 74 2.80 8.58 3.17
N ILE A 75 1.64 8.69 2.54
CA ILE A 75 1.52 8.88 1.10
C ILE A 75 0.73 10.14 0.85
N THR A 76 1.19 10.95 -0.11
CA THR A 76 0.44 12.11 -0.57
C THR A 76 -0.01 11.87 -1.99
N ILE A 77 -1.32 11.99 -2.23
CA ILE A 77 -1.91 11.86 -3.55
C ILE A 77 -2.29 13.25 -4.04
N ILE A 78 -1.82 13.59 -5.23
CA ILE A 78 -2.12 14.87 -5.87
C ILE A 78 -2.75 14.57 -7.22
N ARG A 79 -3.94 15.09 -7.43
CA ARG A 79 -4.67 14.93 -8.69
C ARG A 79 -4.90 16.26 -9.38
#